data_998a6bc8d48ac517ef43a86b02f2c993
#
_entry.id   998a6bc8d48ac517ef43a86b02f2c993
#
_cell.length_a   1.000
_cell.length_b   1.000
_cell.length_c   1.000
_cell.angle_alpha   90.00
_cell.angle_beta   90.00
_cell.angle_gamma   90.00
#
_symmetry.space_group_name_H-M   'P 1'
#
loop_
_entity.id
_entity.type
_entity.pdbx_description
1 polymer ?
#
loop_
_entity_poly.entity_id
_entity_poly.type
_entity_poly.pdbx_seq_one_letter_code
_entity_poly.pdbx_strand_id
1 'polypeptide(L)'
;MGEDLVIADTSPLINLAGIGEIELLPRLYGAVSIPRQVAKEFAEGASATDPVLDQLPWLTVIDDVIVDPSLPGSLGAGEAAAITLARTTRARVLLLDEKHARTVAQQLGLPVAGTLAILLRAKQHQLLPAVAPAIEAMLRQGRRFSLALVARALSAADELDALDTLPVE
;
A
#
# COMPACT_ATOMS: atom_id res chain seq x y z
N MET A 1 14.88 2.18 -17.49
CA MET A 1 13.42 2.16 -17.62
C MET A 1 12.71 1.47 -16.45
N GLY A 2 13.30 0.45 -15.84
CA GLY A 2 12.71 -0.20 -14.66
C GLY A 2 12.89 0.52 -13.33
N GLU A 3 13.84 1.41 -13.21
CA GLU A 3 14.26 2.04 -11.94
C GLU A 3 13.27 3.06 -11.37
N ASP A 4 12.28 3.49 -12.13
CA ASP A 4 11.27 4.47 -11.69
C ASP A 4 9.90 3.85 -11.40
N LEU A 5 9.75 2.54 -11.55
CA LEU A 5 8.46 1.89 -11.34
C LEU A 5 8.11 1.84 -9.85
N VAL A 6 6.84 2.12 -9.59
CA VAL A 6 6.20 1.92 -8.29
C VAL A 6 5.23 0.77 -8.43
N ILE A 7 5.43 -0.26 -7.62
CA ILE A 7 4.57 -1.44 -7.61
C ILE A 7 3.72 -1.43 -6.35
N ALA A 8 2.46 -1.79 -6.46
CA ALA A 8 1.58 -1.90 -5.30
C ALA A 8 0.98 -3.29 -5.16
N ASP A 9 0.88 -3.73 -3.92
CA ASP A 9 0.04 -4.86 -3.50
C ASP A 9 -1.40 -4.38 -3.21
N THR A 10 -2.28 -5.33 -2.95
CA THR A 10 -3.72 -5.10 -2.78
C THR A 10 -4.05 -4.24 -1.56
N SER A 11 -3.43 -4.49 -0.40
CA SER A 11 -3.81 -3.85 0.86
C SER A 11 -3.67 -2.33 0.86
N PRO A 12 -2.58 -1.71 0.39
CA PRO A 12 -2.50 -0.25 0.31
C PRO A 12 -3.57 0.36 -0.60
N LEU A 13 -3.89 -0.31 -1.70
CA LEU A 13 -4.93 0.14 -2.63
C LEU A 13 -6.32 0.12 -1.97
N ILE A 14 -6.68 -0.98 -1.33
CA ILE A 14 -7.97 -1.14 -0.62
C ILE A 14 -8.07 -0.14 0.54
N ASN A 15 -7.01 0.01 1.32
CA ASN A 15 -6.99 0.91 2.46
C ASN A 15 -7.23 2.37 2.03
N LEU A 16 -6.54 2.82 1.00
CA LEU A 16 -6.69 4.19 0.50
C LEU A 16 -8.01 4.40 -0.24
N ALA A 17 -8.44 3.44 -1.07
CA ALA A 17 -9.72 3.52 -1.76
C ALA A 17 -10.89 3.60 -0.76
N GLY A 18 -10.85 2.78 0.29
CA GLY A 18 -11.90 2.72 1.31
C GLY A 18 -12.14 4.04 2.05
N ILE A 19 -11.15 4.92 2.14
CA ILE A 19 -11.29 6.25 2.75
C ILE A 19 -11.33 7.39 1.71
N GLY A 20 -11.44 7.06 0.42
CA GLY A 20 -11.51 8.06 -0.65
C GLY A 20 -10.19 8.75 -0.98
N GLU A 21 -9.05 8.19 -0.58
CA GLU A 21 -7.72 8.80 -0.70
C GLU A 21 -6.79 8.09 -1.71
N ILE A 22 -7.32 7.25 -2.60
CA ILE A 22 -6.49 6.52 -3.57
C ILE A 22 -5.70 7.45 -4.52
N GLU A 23 -6.22 8.65 -4.78
CA GLU A 23 -5.56 9.66 -5.60
C GLU A 23 -4.27 10.26 -4.96
N LEU A 24 -3.99 9.96 -3.70
CA LEU A 24 -2.69 10.23 -3.11
C LEU A 24 -1.57 9.48 -3.85
N LEU A 25 -1.85 8.31 -4.40
CA LEU A 25 -0.85 7.50 -5.09
C LEU A 25 -0.25 8.20 -6.32
N PRO A 26 -1.05 8.66 -7.30
CA PRO A 26 -0.48 9.36 -8.45
C PRO A 26 0.13 10.72 -8.06
N ARG A 27 -0.39 11.38 -7.03
CA ARG A 27 0.16 12.65 -6.55
C ARG A 27 1.53 12.49 -5.88
N LEU A 28 1.79 11.36 -5.22
CA LEU A 28 3.06 11.07 -4.56
C LEU A 28 4.06 10.36 -5.47
N TYR A 29 3.57 9.45 -6.30
CA TYR A 29 4.42 8.50 -7.02
C TYR A 29 4.34 8.62 -8.54
N GLY A 30 3.37 9.36 -9.08
CA GLY A 30 3.07 9.38 -10.51
C GLY A 30 2.33 8.11 -10.94
N ALA A 31 2.91 7.35 -11.86
CA ALA A 31 2.33 6.08 -12.29
C ALA A 31 2.60 4.95 -11.29
N VAL A 32 1.62 4.08 -11.13
CA VAL A 32 1.71 2.86 -10.32
C VAL A 32 1.39 1.66 -11.19
N SER A 33 2.15 0.57 -11.04
CA SER A 33 1.90 -0.70 -11.72
C SER A 33 1.54 -1.79 -10.72
N ILE A 34 0.65 -2.67 -11.12
CA ILE A 34 0.24 -3.82 -10.31
C ILE A 34 0.20 -5.09 -11.17
N PRO A 35 0.50 -6.27 -10.58
CA PRO A 35 0.26 -7.53 -11.28
C PRO A 35 -1.25 -7.79 -11.41
N ARG A 36 -1.64 -8.59 -12.42
CA ARG A 36 -3.05 -9.02 -12.60
C ARG A 36 -3.63 -9.71 -11.35
N GLN A 37 -2.82 -10.44 -10.62
CA GLN A 37 -3.22 -11.09 -9.36
C GLN A 37 -3.72 -10.06 -8.33
N VAL A 38 -3.02 -8.95 -8.19
CA VAL A 38 -3.42 -7.83 -7.31
C VAL A 38 -4.74 -7.20 -7.79
N ALA A 39 -4.89 -6.99 -9.11
CA ALA A 39 -6.13 -6.45 -9.66
C ALA A 39 -7.34 -7.34 -9.36
N LYS A 40 -7.18 -8.66 -9.46
CA LYS A 40 -8.23 -9.64 -9.11
C LYS A 40 -8.59 -9.58 -7.61
N GLU A 41 -7.59 -9.60 -6.74
CA GLU A 41 -7.81 -9.52 -5.28
C GLU A 41 -8.49 -8.21 -4.89
N PHE A 42 -8.10 -7.09 -5.51
CA PHE A 42 -8.76 -5.81 -5.27
C PHE A 42 -10.24 -5.87 -5.66
N ALA A 43 -10.55 -6.39 -6.85
CA ALA A 43 -11.93 -6.49 -7.32
C ALA A 43 -12.79 -7.37 -6.40
N GLU A 44 -12.22 -8.45 -5.84
CA GLU A 44 -12.92 -9.34 -4.88
C GLU A 44 -13.17 -8.66 -3.53
N GLY A 45 -12.26 -7.78 -3.08
CA GLY A 45 -12.37 -7.07 -1.81
C GLY A 45 -12.99 -5.67 -1.90
N ALA A 46 -13.24 -5.17 -3.11
CA ALA A 46 -13.73 -3.82 -3.33
C ALA A 46 -15.22 -3.68 -2.98
N SER A 47 -15.59 -2.52 -2.46
CA SER A 47 -16.98 -2.11 -2.30
C SER A 47 -17.52 -1.49 -3.59
N ALA A 48 -18.85 -1.28 -3.64
CA ALA A 48 -19.50 -0.66 -4.81
C ALA A 48 -19.03 0.80 -5.08
N THR A 49 -18.46 1.45 -4.07
CA THR A 49 -17.95 2.83 -4.17
C THR A 49 -16.47 2.91 -4.52
N ASP A 50 -15.76 1.78 -4.52
CA ASP A 50 -14.35 1.76 -4.88
C ASP A 50 -14.17 1.86 -6.40
N PRO A 51 -13.05 2.44 -6.87
CA PRO A 51 -12.81 2.60 -8.29
C PRO A 51 -12.55 1.26 -8.98
N VAL A 52 -12.85 1.20 -10.26
CA VAL A 52 -12.40 0.09 -11.14
C VAL A 52 -10.96 0.38 -11.54
N LEU A 53 -10.02 -0.44 -11.10
CA LEU A 53 -8.58 -0.18 -11.27
C LEU A 53 -8.17 -0.03 -12.74
N ASP A 54 -8.73 -0.85 -13.64
CA ASP A 54 -8.43 -0.77 -15.09
C ASP A 54 -8.84 0.56 -15.73
N GLN A 55 -9.66 1.37 -15.05
CA GLN A 55 -10.12 2.68 -15.54
C GLN A 55 -9.30 3.86 -15.00
N LEU A 56 -8.37 3.60 -14.09
CA LEU A 56 -7.51 4.64 -13.52
C LEU A 56 -6.36 4.97 -14.48
N PRO A 57 -6.25 6.21 -14.98
CA PRO A 57 -5.27 6.54 -16.02
C PRO A 57 -3.81 6.48 -15.56
N TRP A 58 -3.59 6.53 -14.25
CA TRP A 58 -2.27 6.47 -13.64
C TRP A 58 -1.85 5.06 -13.22
N LEU A 59 -2.73 4.06 -13.36
CA LEU A 59 -2.47 2.70 -12.92
C LEU A 59 -2.37 1.77 -14.13
N THR A 60 -1.32 0.95 -14.16
CA THR A 60 -1.09 -0.05 -15.20
C THR A 60 -1.17 -1.44 -14.60
N VAL A 61 -2.01 -2.29 -15.17
CA VAL A 61 -2.07 -3.71 -14.81
C VAL A 61 -1.11 -4.49 -15.69
N ILE A 62 -0.18 -5.21 -15.06
CA ILE A 62 0.80 -6.06 -15.74
C ILE A 62 0.28 -7.49 -15.78
N ASP A 63 0.07 -7.99 -16.99
CA ASP A 63 -0.33 -9.37 -17.23
C ASP A 63 0.89 -10.30 -17.20
N ASP A 64 0.63 -11.59 -17.06
CA ASP A 64 1.61 -12.66 -17.22
C ASP A 64 2.83 -12.58 -16.27
N VAL A 65 2.66 -12.03 -15.06
CA VAL A 65 3.70 -12.10 -14.03
C VAL A 65 3.86 -13.55 -13.57
N ILE A 66 5.01 -14.13 -13.91
CA ILE A 66 5.38 -15.48 -13.45
C ILE A 66 6.04 -15.34 -12.09
N VAL A 67 5.33 -15.81 -11.05
CA VAL A 67 5.82 -15.74 -9.67
C VAL A 67 7.12 -16.52 -9.52
N ASP A 68 8.10 -15.89 -8.87
CA ASP A 68 9.38 -16.54 -8.55
C ASP A 68 9.14 -17.75 -7.62
N PRO A 69 9.47 -18.98 -8.05
CA PRO A 69 9.23 -20.17 -7.26
C PRO A 69 10.11 -20.25 -5.99
N SER A 70 11.13 -19.43 -5.87
CA SER A 70 11.98 -19.37 -4.67
C SER A 70 11.34 -18.58 -3.51
N LEU A 71 10.25 -17.86 -3.75
CA LEU A 71 9.54 -17.14 -2.70
C LEU A 71 8.83 -18.10 -1.75
N PRO A 72 8.69 -17.73 -0.45
CA PRO A 72 7.95 -18.56 0.50
C PRO A 72 6.51 -18.84 0.04
N GLY A 73 6.09 -20.10 0.12
CA GLY A 73 4.73 -20.51 -0.22
C GLY A 73 3.66 -19.99 0.74
N SER A 74 4.05 -19.33 1.83
CA SER A 74 3.18 -18.66 2.80
C SER A 74 2.71 -17.28 2.36
N LEU A 75 3.27 -16.73 1.27
CA LEU A 75 2.81 -15.47 0.69
C LEU A 75 1.49 -15.65 -0.05
N GLY A 76 0.62 -14.65 0.02
CA GLY A 76 -0.56 -14.56 -0.83
C GLY A 76 -0.18 -14.41 -2.31
N ALA A 77 -1.11 -14.75 -3.21
CA ALA A 77 -0.85 -14.70 -4.65
C ALA A 77 -0.49 -13.29 -5.13
N GLY A 78 -1.21 -12.27 -4.66
CA GLY A 78 -0.91 -10.87 -4.95
C GLY A 78 0.44 -10.43 -4.42
N GLU A 79 0.75 -10.77 -3.16
CA GLU A 79 2.02 -10.43 -2.53
C GLU A 79 3.22 -11.04 -3.28
N ALA A 80 3.14 -12.33 -3.58
CA ALA A 80 4.20 -13.03 -4.32
C ALA A 80 4.40 -12.45 -5.73
N ALA A 81 3.32 -12.14 -6.43
CA ALA A 81 3.38 -11.51 -7.75
C ALA A 81 3.94 -10.07 -7.67
N ALA A 82 3.51 -9.28 -6.69
CA ALA A 82 4.01 -7.90 -6.49
C ALA A 82 5.52 -7.89 -6.15
N ILE A 83 5.96 -8.77 -5.26
CA ILE A 83 7.39 -8.92 -4.91
C ILE A 83 8.19 -9.35 -6.13
N THR A 84 7.71 -10.33 -6.90
CA THR A 84 8.37 -10.79 -8.13
C THR A 84 8.51 -9.67 -9.14
N LEU A 85 7.41 -8.94 -9.39
CA LEU A 85 7.41 -7.82 -10.33
C LEU A 85 8.36 -6.70 -9.88
N ALA A 86 8.31 -6.33 -8.59
CA ALA A 86 9.21 -5.32 -8.04
C ALA A 86 10.69 -5.69 -8.17
N ARG A 87 11.02 -6.96 -7.95
CA ARG A 87 12.39 -7.47 -8.08
C ARG A 87 12.87 -7.48 -9.52
N THR A 88 12.07 -8.02 -10.44
CA THR A 88 12.44 -8.15 -11.85
C THR A 88 12.56 -6.81 -12.56
N THR A 89 11.75 -5.83 -12.15
CA THR A 89 11.78 -4.47 -12.70
C THR A 89 12.69 -3.51 -11.94
N ARG A 90 13.30 -3.94 -10.86
CA ARG A 90 14.08 -3.08 -9.94
C ARG A 90 13.27 -1.86 -9.53
N ALA A 91 12.04 -2.10 -9.07
CA ALA A 91 11.12 -1.05 -8.70
C ALA A 91 11.72 -0.07 -7.68
N ARG A 92 11.43 1.21 -7.84
CA ARG A 92 11.83 2.27 -6.90
C ARG A 92 11.25 2.06 -5.52
N VAL A 93 10.02 1.58 -5.44
CA VAL A 93 9.33 1.22 -4.20
C VAL A 93 8.24 0.19 -4.45
N LEU A 94 8.07 -0.71 -3.49
CA LEU A 94 6.95 -1.64 -3.40
C LEU A 94 6.03 -1.22 -2.25
N LEU A 95 4.77 -0.91 -2.58
CA LEU A 95 3.75 -0.55 -1.61
C LEU A 95 3.11 -1.83 -1.06
N LEU A 96 3.33 -2.11 0.23
CA LEU A 96 3.03 -3.40 0.83
C LEU A 96 2.82 -3.26 2.33
N ASP A 97 1.70 -3.74 2.86
CA ASP A 97 1.34 -3.60 4.27
C ASP A 97 1.66 -4.84 5.12
N GLU A 98 1.44 -6.04 4.60
CA GLU A 98 1.52 -7.27 5.38
C GLU A 98 2.96 -7.50 5.89
N LYS A 99 3.09 -7.76 7.20
CA LYS A 99 4.38 -7.80 7.90
C LYS A 99 5.32 -8.89 7.35
N HIS A 100 4.80 -10.10 7.12
CA HIS A 100 5.62 -11.21 6.61
C HIS A 100 6.11 -10.91 5.19
N ALA A 101 5.22 -10.45 4.30
CA ALA A 101 5.57 -10.08 2.94
C ALA A 101 6.59 -8.93 2.90
N ARG A 102 6.45 -7.93 3.77
CA ARG A 102 7.45 -6.85 3.92
C ARG A 102 8.81 -7.38 4.34
N THR A 103 8.85 -8.31 5.29
CA THR A 103 10.11 -8.93 5.72
C THR A 103 10.78 -9.64 4.55
N VAL A 104 10.03 -10.43 3.77
CA VAL A 104 10.56 -11.11 2.58
C VAL A 104 11.10 -10.11 1.57
N ALA A 105 10.32 -9.07 1.25
CA ALA A 105 10.73 -8.04 0.30
C ALA A 105 12.01 -7.31 0.75
N GLN A 106 12.11 -6.97 2.04
CA GLN A 106 13.29 -6.31 2.62
C GLN A 106 14.52 -7.21 2.57
N GLN A 107 14.38 -8.51 2.83
CA GLN A 107 15.48 -9.49 2.69
C GLN A 107 15.98 -9.58 1.25
N LEU A 108 15.14 -9.31 0.27
CA LEU A 108 15.49 -9.23 -1.15
C LEU A 108 16.06 -7.87 -1.57
N GLY A 109 16.22 -6.94 -0.61
CA GLY A 109 16.75 -5.61 -0.87
C GLY A 109 15.77 -4.64 -1.53
N LEU A 110 14.45 -4.95 -1.51
CA LEU A 110 13.44 -4.08 -2.11
C LEU A 110 13.07 -2.94 -1.15
N PRO A 111 13.01 -1.69 -1.63
CA PRO A 111 12.43 -0.59 -0.87
C PRO A 111 10.92 -0.79 -0.70
N VAL A 112 10.43 -0.74 0.53
CA VAL A 112 9.03 -1.03 0.88
C VAL A 112 8.42 0.14 1.64
N ALA A 113 7.17 0.47 1.35
CA ALA A 113 6.37 1.43 2.10
C ALA A 113 4.96 0.88 2.33
N GLY A 114 4.44 0.98 3.55
CA GLY A 114 3.06 0.62 3.89
C GLY A 114 2.11 1.81 3.82
N THR A 115 0.83 1.56 4.04
CA THR A 115 -0.22 2.59 4.00
C THR A 115 0.07 3.77 4.94
N LEU A 116 0.51 3.52 6.17
CA LEU A 116 0.78 4.62 7.11
C LEU A 116 1.98 5.47 6.67
N ALA A 117 2.99 4.87 6.04
CA ALA A 117 4.10 5.62 5.45
C ALA A 117 3.64 6.47 4.26
N ILE A 118 2.69 5.99 3.46
CA ILE A 118 2.08 6.76 2.38
C ILE A 118 1.34 7.99 2.93
N LEU A 119 0.54 7.82 3.98
CA LEU A 119 -0.17 8.93 4.63
C LEU A 119 0.80 9.97 5.23
N LEU A 120 1.85 9.50 5.90
CA LEU A 120 2.88 10.38 6.44
C LEU A 120 3.57 11.19 5.34
N ARG A 121 3.94 10.54 4.24
CA ARG A 121 4.52 11.21 3.07
C ARG A 121 3.55 12.22 2.46
N ALA A 122 2.25 11.89 2.39
CA ALA A 122 1.22 12.80 1.91
C ALA A 122 1.13 14.07 2.77
N LYS A 123 1.21 13.94 4.10
CA LYS A 123 1.28 15.10 5.00
C LYS A 123 2.54 15.93 4.77
N GLN A 124 3.70 15.29 4.66
CA GLN A 124 4.97 15.97 4.38
C GLN A 124 4.96 16.77 3.08
N HIS A 125 4.23 16.28 2.08
CA HIS A 125 4.02 16.96 0.79
C HIS A 125 2.80 17.90 0.78
N GLN A 126 2.19 18.17 1.93
CA GLN A 126 1.03 19.05 2.07
C GLN A 126 -0.21 18.59 1.26
N LEU A 127 -0.31 17.29 1.00
CA LEU A 127 -1.47 16.66 0.35
C LEU A 127 -2.55 16.28 1.35
N LEU A 128 -2.19 16.11 2.61
CA LEU A 128 -3.08 15.90 3.75
C LEU A 128 -2.73 16.91 4.85
N PRO A 129 -3.73 17.50 5.52
CA PRO A 129 -3.49 18.36 6.67
C PRO A 129 -3.05 17.59 7.91
N ALA A 130 -3.53 16.36 8.08
CA ALA A 130 -3.24 15.49 9.20
C ALA A 130 -3.35 14.02 8.82
N VAL A 131 -2.62 13.16 9.52
CA VAL A 131 -2.61 11.70 9.32
C VAL A 131 -3.67 11.01 10.19
N ALA A 132 -3.89 11.50 11.41
CA ALA A 132 -4.81 10.88 12.38
C ALA A 132 -6.23 10.67 11.86
N PRO A 133 -6.88 11.61 11.17
CA PRO A 133 -8.24 11.38 10.64
C PRO A 133 -8.30 10.25 9.61
N ALA A 134 -7.28 10.10 8.78
CA ALA A 134 -7.20 9.02 7.80
C ALA A 134 -7.03 7.66 8.49
N ILE A 135 -6.17 7.58 9.50
CA ILE A 135 -5.99 6.36 10.31
C ILE A 135 -7.31 6.00 11.01
N GLU A 136 -7.96 6.97 11.63
CA GLU A 136 -9.26 6.75 12.29
C GLU A 136 -10.30 6.18 11.33
N ALA A 137 -10.42 6.76 10.14
CA ALA A 137 -11.36 6.28 9.12
C ALA A 137 -11.08 4.83 8.72
N MET A 138 -9.82 4.46 8.55
CA MET A 138 -9.43 3.07 8.25
C MET A 138 -9.76 2.11 9.39
N LEU A 139 -9.45 2.49 10.63
CA LEU A 139 -9.75 1.67 11.81
C LEU A 139 -11.26 1.45 11.98
N ARG A 140 -12.07 2.50 11.76
CA ARG A 140 -13.55 2.40 11.81
C ARG A 140 -14.12 1.49 10.71
N GLN A 141 -13.42 1.32 9.61
CA GLN A 141 -13.78 0.37 8.55
C GLN A 141 -13.29 -1.06 8.84
N GLY A 142 -12.73 -1.32 10.01
CA GLY A 142 -12.24 -2.63 10.41
C GLY A 142 -10.84 -2.96 9.91
N ARG A 143 -10.10 -1.97 9.37
CA ARG A 143 -8.68 -2.17 9.05
C ARG A 143 -7.88 -2.29 10.34
N ARG A 144 -6.83 -3.09 10.31
CA ARG A 144 -6.01 -3.37 11.50
C ARG A 144 -4.57 -2.91 11.29
N PHE A 145 -4.10 -2.13 12.25
CA PHE A 145 -2.70 -1.72 12.36
C PHE A 145 -2.26 -1.96 13.81
N SER A 146 -1.02 -2.39 14.01
CA SER A 146 -0.53 -2.52 15.38
C SER A 146 -0.45 -1.16 16.07
N LEU A 147 -0.73 -1.13 17.36
CA LEU A 147 -0.62 0.09 18.18
C LEU A 147 0.76 0.74 18.03
N ALA A 148 1.82 -0.05 18.02
CA ALA A 148 3.19 0.45 17.85
C ALA A 148 3.40 1.14 16.49
N LEU A 149 2.82 0.59 15.42
CA LEU A 149 2.92 1.17 14.08
C LEU A 149 2.14 2.49 13.99
N VAL A 150 0.93 2.53 14.56
CA VAL A 150 0.10 3.76 14.61
C VAL A 150 0.81 4.84 15.43
N ALA A 151 1.31 4.50 16.61
CA ALA A 151 2.04 5.44 17.47
C ALA A 151 3.29 6.03 16.77
N ARG A 152 4.04 5.19 16.05
CA ARG A 152 5.20 5.66 15.26
C ARG A 152 4.80 6.62 14.14
N ALA A 153 3.71 6.31 13.42
CA ALA A 153 3.23 7.17 12.34
C ALA A 153 2.75 8.52 12.89
N LEU A 154 1.98 8.52 13.96
CA LEU A 154 1.50 9.74 14.62
C LEU A 154 2.65 10.57 15.21
N SER A 155 3.63 9.93 15.83
CA SER A 155 4.82 10.61 16.34
C SER A 155 5.61 11.29 15.22
N ALA A 156 5.80 10.59 14.10
CA ALA A 156 6.49 11.15 12.93
C ALA A 156 5.69 12.28 12.25
N ALA A 157 4.38 12.31 12.47
CA ALA A 157 3.48 13.35 11.95
C ALA A 157 3.28 14.52 12.94
N ASP A 158 3.89 14.50 14.12
CA ASP A 158 3.63 15.43 15.22
C ASP A 158 2.16 15.44 15.68
N GLU A 159 1.53 14.26 15.71
CA GLU A 159 0.11 14.05 16.05
C GLU A 159 -0.07 12.98 17.15
N LEU A 160 0.96 12.72 17.96
CA LEU A 160 0.94 11.59 18.91
C LEU A 160 -0.19 11.70 19.95
N ASP A 161 -0.60 12.90 20.30
CA ASP A 161 -1.72 13.17 21.21
C ASP A 161 -3.07 12.67 20.65
N ALA A 162 -3.20 12.50 19.35
CA ALA A 162 -4.38 11.88 18.75
C ALA A 162 -4.54 10.38 19.08
N LEU A 163 -3.45 9.72 19.51
CA LEU A 163 -3.47 8.27 19.80
C LEU A 163 -4.54 7.88 20.82
N ASP A 164 -4.75 8.70 21.85
CA ASP A 164 -5.70 8.43 22.93
C ASP A 164 -7.17 8.42 22.46
N THR A 165 -7.43 8.97 21.29
CA THR A 165 -8.79 9.08 20.72
C THR A 165 -9.07 8.05 19.63
N LEU A 166 -8.04 7.36 19.15
CA LEU A 166 -8.18 6.39 18.07
C LEU A 166 -8.72 5.04 18.61
N PRO A 167 -9.59 4.34 17.83
CA PRO A 167 -10.10 3.03 18.18
C PRO A 167 -9.06 1.93 17.88
N VAL A 168 -7.91 2.00 18.53
CA VAL A 168 -6.83 1.00 18.42
C VAL A 168 -7.00 -0.01 19.53
N GLU A 169 -7.10 -1.31 19.18
CA GLU A 169 -7.16 -2.43 20.14
C GLU A 169 -5.77 -3.02 20.41
#